data_5dd4598f26041c588a0b59a921513642
#
_entry.id   5dd4598f26041c588a0b59a921513642
#
_cell.length_a   1.000
_cell.length_b   1.000
_cell.length_c   1.000
_cell.angle_alpha   90.00
_cell.angle_beta   90.00
_cell.angle_gamma   90.00
#
_symmetry.space_group_name_H-M   'P 1'
#
loop_
_entity.id
_entity.type
_entity.pdbx_description
1 polymer ?
#
loop_
_entity_poly.entity_id
_entity_poly.type
_entity_poly.pdbx_seq_one_letter_code
_entity_poly.pdbx_strand_id
1 'polypeptide(L)'
;MAQVRGCNIPEDRYYWVEKHAWVRLEEDGTVTLGITDVAQNMAKGIINATPKDVGRTVKKGKSAGTLESGKWVGPVTSPVTGEIVEINEAVVAKPALINEDPYGEGWFVRVQPEDWDGESADLVTGEAGVEAYQKFMEAEGISCE
;
A
#
# COMPACT_ATOMS: atom_id res chain seq x y z
N MET A 1 15.49 9.09 -0.75
CA MET A 1 14.29 8.37 -1.20
C MET A 1 14.39 8.16 -2.70
N ALA A 2 14.18 6.94 -3.15
CA ALA A 2 14.31 6.62 -4.56
C ALA A 2 13.11 7.11 -5.36
N GLN A 3 13.37 7.56 -6.58
CA GLN A 3 12.33 7.95 -7.53
C GLN A 3 12.48 7.15 -8.81
N VAL A 4 11.35 6.72 -9.37
CA VAL A 4 11.29 6.02 -10.64
C VAL A 4 10.24 6.69 -11.50
N ARG A 5 10.66 7.28 -12.61
CA ARG A 5 9.77 7.94 -13.57
C ARG A 5 8.84 8.96 -12.88
N GLY A 6 9.39 9.70 -11.91
CA GLY A 6 8.68 10.71 -11.15
C GLY A 6 7.91 10.20 -9.93
N CYS A 7 7.78 8.89 -9.77
CA CYS A 7 7.11 8.30 -8.60
C CYS A 7 8.11 8.01 -7.48
N ASN A 8 7.69 8.21 -6.23
CA ASN A 8 8.52 7.88 -5.08
C ASN A 8 8.36 6.40 -4.74
N ILE A 9 9.50 5.69 -4.60
CA ILE A 9 9.54 4.28 -4.21
C ILE A 9 10.53 4.15 -3.06
N PRO A 10 10.12 4.42 -1.80
CA PRO A 10 11.03 4.31 -0.65
C PRO A 10 11.62 2.93 -0.51
N GLU A 11 12.92 2.87 -0.23
CA GLU A 11 13.63 1.60 -0.10
C GLU A 11 13.36 0.90 1.23
N ASP A 12 12.78 1.60 2.20
CA ASP A 12 12.51 1.07 3.54
C ASP A 12 11.13 0.41 3.66
N ARG A 13 10.47 0.15 2.53
CA ARG A 13 9.19 -0.55 2.48
C ARG A 13 9.33 -1.85 1.72
N TYR A 14 8.40 -2.78 1.97
CA TYR A 14 8.22 -3.98 1.16
C TYR A 14 7.09 -3.72 0.18
N TYR A 15 7.18 -4.29 -1.02
CA TYR A 15 6.21 -4.02 -2.09
C TYR A 15 5.68 -5.31 -2.70
N TRP A 16 4.38 -5.32 -2.94
CA TRP A 16 3.73 -6.25 -3.85
C TRP A 16 3.40 -5.44 -5.10
N VAL A 17 4.32 -5.45 -6.06
CA VAL A 17 4.30 -4.50 -7.19
C VAL A 17 3.02 -4.61 -8.01
N GLU A 18 2.60 -5.83 -8.35
CA GLU A 18 1.42 -6.05 -9.19
C GLU A 18 0.12 -5.60 -8.54
N LYS A 19 0.10 -5.53 -7.21
CA LYS A 19 -1.07 -5.08 -6.44
C LYS A 19 -0.94 -3.64 -5.97
N HIS A 20 0.19 -2.99 -6.23
CA HIS A 20 0.47 -1.62 -5.83
C HIS A 20 0.31 -1.40 -4.32
N ALA A 21 0.66 -2.42 -3.54
CA ALA A 21 0.61 -2.35 -2.09
C ALA A 21 2.01 -2.22 -1.52
N TRP A 22 2.14 -1.40 -0.48
CA TRP A 22 3.37 -1.35 0.31
C TRP A 22 3.06 -1.80 1.73
N VAL A 23 4.09 -2.32 2.41
CA VAL A 23 3.97 -2.71 3.81
C VAL A 23 5.27 -2.38 4.53
N ARG A 24 5.14 -1.92 5.77
CA ARG A 24 6.27 -1.61 6.65
C ARG A 24 6.15 -2.41 7.94
N LEU A 25 7.20 -3.16 8.27
CA LEU A 25 7.26 -3.89 9.54
C LEU A 25 7.58 -2.90 10.66
N GLU A 26 6.73 -2.88 11.69
CA GLU A 26 6.92 -2.01 12.84
C GLU A 26 7.72 -2.73 13.94
N GLU A 27 8.26 -1.95 14.89
CA GLU A 27 9.07 -2.50 15.97
C GLU A 27 8.30 -3.48 16.86
N ASP A 28 6.99 -3.30 16.99
CA ASP A 28 6.14 -4.16 17.82
C ASP A 28 5.69 -5.43 17.11
N GLY A 29 6.14 -5.65 15.88
CA GLY A 29 5.79 -6.84 15.11
C GLY A 29 4.53 -6.70 14.27
N THR A 30 3.78 -5.60 14.41
CA THR A 30 2.67 -5.32 13.49
C THR A 30 3.21 -4.79 12.18
N VAL A 31 2.36 -4.73 11.16
CA VAL A 31 2.72 -4.11 9.88
C VAL A 31 1.72 -3.02 9.55
N THR A 32 2.23 -1.94 8.95
CA THR A 32 1.41 -0.86 8.40
C THR A 32 1.39 -1.04 6.89
N LEU A 33 0.23 -0.88 6.27
CA LEU A 33 0.12 -1.05 4.82
C LEU A 33 -0.70 0.06 4.17
N GLY A 34 -0.50 0.22 2.88
CA GLY A 34 -1.21 1.20 2.09
C GLY A 34 -0.94 0.99 0.60
N ILE A 35 -1.33 1.97 -0.21
CA ILE A 35 -1.07 1.92 -1.65
C ILE A 35 0.14 2.80 -1.98
N THR A 36 0.83 2.45 -3.06
CA THR A 36 2.06 3.14 -3.48
C THR A 36 1.75 4.48 -4.16
N ASP A 37 2.80 5.29 -4.34
CA ASP A 37 2.72 6.54 -5.08
C ASP A 37 2.27 6.30 -6.52
N VAL A 38 2.70 5.19 -7.12
CA VAL A 38 2.25 4.80 -8.47
C VAL A 38 0.74 4.61 -8.48
N ALA A 39 0.21 3.89 -7.49
CA ALA A 39 -1.22 3.59 -7.42
C ALA A 39 -2.05 4.86 -7.24
N GLN A 40 -1.65 5.76 -6.34
CA GLN A 40 -2.41 6.99 -6.11
C GLN A 40 -2.37 7.89 -7.34
N ASN A 41 -1.24 7.90 -8.05
CA ASN A 41 -1.12 8.71 -9.27
C ASN A 41 -2.08 8.20 -10.36
N MET A 42 -2.20 6.86 -10.47
CA MET A 42 -3.12 6.26 -11.45
C MET A 42 -4.58 6.46 -11.07
N ALA A 43 -4.91 6.37 -9.79
CA ALA A 43 -6.28 6.51 -9.30
C ALA A 43 -6.76 7.95 -9.33
N LYS A 44 -5.85 8.92 -9.22
CA LYS A 44 -6.14 10.35 -9.09
C LYS A 44 -6.78 10.62 -7.73
N GLY A 45 -7.46 11.74 -7.55
CA GLY A 45 -7.96 12.17 -6.25
C GLY A 45 -8.88 11.16 -5.57
N ILE A 46 -8.44 10.64 -4.43
CA ILE A 46 -9.24 9.72 -3.64
C ILE A 46 -10.29 10.50 -2.88
N ILE A 47 -11.56 10.10 -3.03
CA ILE A 47 -12.71 10.79 -2.41
C ILE A 47 -13.36 9.99 -1.30
N ASN A 48 -13.18 8.66 -1.26
CA ASN A 48 -13.65 7.82 -0.17
C ASN A 48 -12.62 6.73 0.15
N ALA A 49 -12.45 6.47 1.44
CA ALA A 49 -11.59 5.40 1.94
C ALA A 49 -12.38 4.62 2.98
N THR A 50 -12.54 3.32 2.76
CA THR A 50 -13.36 2.47 3.62
C THR A 50 -12.55 1.25 4.05
N PRO A 51 -11.72 1.39 5.11
CA PRO A 51 -11.00 0.23 5.66
C PRO A 51 -11.98 -0.75 6.29
N LYS A 52 -11.62 -2.03 6.31
CA LYS A 52 -12.37 -3.02 7.07
C LYS A 52 -12.15 -2.77 8.56
N ASP A 53 -13.10 -3.18 9.38
CA ASP A 53 -13.11 -2.87 10.80
C ASP A 53 -11.97 -3.55 11.56
N VAL A 54 -11.52 -2.89 12.63
CA VAL A 54 -10.61 -3.48 13.60
C VAL A 54 -11.22 -4.80 14.12
N GLY A 55 -10.38 -5.81 14.23
CA GLY A 55 -10.81 -7.15 14.66
C GLY A 55 -11.10 -8.09 13.50
N ARG A 56 -11.24 -7.58 12.26
CA ARG A 56 -11.43 -8.42 11.09
C ARG A 56 -10.10 -9.05 10.69
N THR A 57 -10.15 -10.29 10.26
CA THR A 57 -8.99 -10.97 9.70
C THR A 57 -8.98 -10.78 8.19
N VAL A 58 -7.83 -10.38 7.64
CA VAL A 58 -7.61 -10.30 6.19
C VAL A 58 -6.63 -11.40 5.81
N LYS A 59 -6.73 -11.88 4.58
CA LYS A 59 -5.81 -12.88 4.04
C LYS A 59 -4.95 -12.24 2.97
N LYS A 60 -3.71 -12.73 2.84
CA LYS A 60 -2.81 -12.29 1.78
C LYS A 60 -3.52 -12.38 0.42
N GLY A 61 -3.47 -11.31 -0.34
CA GLY A 61 -4.11 -11.21 -1.66
C GLY A 61 -5.56 -10.78 -1.63
N LYS A 62 -6.14 -10.61 -0.44
CA LYS A 62 -7.52 -10.17 -0.30
C LYS A 62 -7.58 -8.72 0.13
N SER A 63 -8.77 -8.12 0.06
CA SER A 63 -8.97 -6.71 0.35
C SER A 63 -8.93 -6.40 1.83
N ALA A 64 -8.16 -5.37 2.20
CA ALA A 64 -8.20 -4.79 3.55
C ALA A 64 -9.23 -3.64 3.63
N GLY A 65 -9.88 -3.33 2.52
CA GLY A 65 -10.87 -2.27 2.39
C GLY A 65 -10.88 -1.73 0.98
N THR A 66 -11.64 -0.67 0.74
CA THR A 66 -11.79 -0.11 -0.59
C THR A 66 -11.45 1.37 -0.63
N LEU A 67 -11.02 1.81 -1.80
CA LEU A 67 -10.81 3.22 -2.12
C LEU A 67 -11.66 3.59 -3.32
N GLU A 68 -12.09 4.85 -3.36
CA GLU A 68 -12.86 5.37 -4.49
C GLU A 68 -12.27 6.72 -4.91
N SER A 69 -12.07 6.89 -6.21
CA SER A 69 -11.76 8.18 -6.81
C SER A 69 -12.85 8.52 -7.80
N GLY A 70 -12.75 9.67 -8.45
CA GLY A 70 -13.74 10.08 -9.45
C GLY A 70 -13.81 9.16 -10.67
N LYS A 71 -12.78 8.32 -10.89
CA LYS A 71 -12.70 7.46 -12.07
C LYS A 71 -12.50 5.98 -11.77
N TRP A 72 -12.37 5.60 -10.49
CA TRP A 72 -11.98 4.25 -10.11
C TRP A 72 -12.49 3.88 -8.74
N VAL A 73 -12.86 2.61 -8.58
CA VAL A 73 -13.16 2.01 -7.27
C VAL A 73 -12.39 0.70 -7.23
N GLY A 74 -11.66 0.47 -6.14
CA GLY A 74 -10.88 -0.75 -6.05
C GLY A 74 -10.42 -1.05 -4.64
N PRO A 75 -9.83 -2.24 -4.45
CA PRO A 75 -9.39 -2.70 -3.14
C PRO A 75 -8.00 -2.18 -2.79
N VAL A 76 -7.74 -2.11 -1.48
CA VAL A 76 -6.38 -2.07 -0.96
C VAL A 76 -6.04 -3.52 -0.60
N THR A 77 -5.17 -4.14 -1.39
CA THR A 77 -4.83 -5.55 -1.22
C THR A 77 -3.85 -5.73 -0.08
N SER A 78 -4.14 -6.66 0.83
CA SER A 78 -3.23 -6.95 1.93
C SER A 78 -2.12 -7.89 1.47
N PRO A 79 -0.85 -7.51 1.68
CA PRO A 79 0.27 -8.42 1.39
C PRO A 79 0.46 -9.51 2.43
N VAL A 80 -0.28 -9.46 3.55
CA VAL A 80 -0.12 -10.42 4.64
C VAL A 80 -1.48 -10.87 5.16
N THR A 81 -1.48 -12.05 5.82
CA THR A 81 -2.64 -12.56 6.54
C THR A 81 -2.53 -12.14 8.00
N GLY A 82 -3.61 -11.62 8.56
CA GLY A 82 -3.63 -11.27 9.96
C GLY A 82 -4.85 -10.45 10.35
N GLU A 83 -4.88 -10.08 11.63
CA GLU A 83 -5.98 -9.29 12.19
C GLU A 83 -5.71 -7.80 12.04
N ILE A 84 -6.71 -7.05 11.59
CA ILE A 84 -6.62 -5.58 11.56
C ILE A 84 -6.68 -5.10 13.00
N VAL A 85 -5.63 -4.42 13.44
CA VAL A 85 -5.52 -3.91 14.81
C VAL A 85 -5.71 -2.40 14.89
N GLU A 86 -5.57 -1.71 13.76
CA GLU A 86 -5.76 -0.27 13.72
C GLU A 86 -6.16 0.16 12.30
N ILE A 87 -7.08 1.13 12.21
CA ILE A 87 -7.40 1.79 10.94
C ILE A 87 -6.99 3.25 11.03
N ASN A 88 -6.68 3.85 9.88
CA ASN A 88 -6.26 5.25 9.83
C ASN A 88 -7.50 6.16 9.76
N GLU A 89 -7.94 6.65 10.90
CA GLU A 89 -9.12 7.53 10.96
C GLU A 89 -8.89 8.83 10.21
N ALA A 90 -7.65 9.31 10.12
CA ALA A 90 -7.35 10.54 9.39
C ALA A 90 -7.64 10.40 7.90
N VAL A 91 -7.37 9.23 7.33
CA VAL A 91 -7.67 8.93 5.92
C VAL A 91 -9.17 8.79 5.69
N VAL A 92 -9.89 8.21 6.65
CA VAL A 92 -11.35 8.13 6.55
C VAL A 92 -11.95 9.54 6.52
N ALA A 93 -11.44 10.43 7.38
CA ALA A 93 -11.91 11.81 7.44
C ALA A 93 -11.45 12.65 6.24
N LYS A 94 -10.22 12.38 5.75
CA LYS A 94 -9.64 13.13 4.62
C LYS A 94 -8.93 12.17 3.67
N PRO A 95 -9.69 11.53 2.76
CA PRO A 95 -9.10 10.55 1.83
C PRO A 95 -7.95 11.09 0.97
N ALA A 96 -7.92 12.39 0.72
CA ALA A 96 -6.86 13.03 -0.06
C ALA A 96 -5.46 12.86 0.55
N LEU A 97 -5.36 12.50 1.84
CA LEU A 97 -4.07 12.21 2.46
C LEU A 97 -3.34 11.07 1.74
N ILE A 98 -4.08 10.14 1.15
CA ILE A 98 -3.48 9.04 0.37
C ILE A 98 -2.73 9.60 -0.84
N ASN A 99 -3.28 10.63 -1.47
CA ASN A 99 -2.61 11.27 -2.61
C ASN A 99 -1.45 12.15 -2.15
N GLU A 100 -1.62 12.84 -1.02
CA GLU A 100 -0.63 13.80 -0.54
C GLU A 100 0.59 13.13 0.06
N ASP A 101 0.41 12.02 0.76
CA ASP A 101 1.48 11.36 1.50
C ASP A 101 1.21 9.85 1.64
N PRO A 102 1.29 9.10 0.53
CA PRO A 102 0.86 7.69 0.53
C PRO A 102 1.68 6.78 1.44
N TYR A 103 2.93 7.14 1.75
CA TYR A 103 3.80 6.33 2.60
C TYR A 103 3.85 6.81 4.05
N GLY A 104 3.33 7.99 4.32
CA GLY A 104 3.32 8.58 5.67
C GLY A 104 1.90 8.64 6.21
N GLU A 105 1.33 9.84 6.28
CA GLU A 105 0.00 10.04 6.86
C GLU A 105 -1.11 9.33 6.10
N GLY A 106 -0.88 8.95 4.85
CA GLY A 106 -1.86 8.26 4.01
C GLY A 106 -1.87 6.73 4.16
N TRP A 107 -1.27 6.19 5.22
CA TRP A 107 -1.35 4.75 5.46
C TRP A 107 -2.81 4.31 5.67
N PHE A 108 -3.10 3.02 5.43
CA PHE A 108 -4.48 2.55 5.38
C PHE A 108 -4.89 1.80 6.65
N VAL A 109 -4.24 0.68 6.95
CA VAL A 109 -4.51 -0.13 8.15
C VAL A 109 -3.22 -0.67 8.72
N ARG A 110 -3.27 -1.10 10.00
CA ARG A 110 -2.23 -1.92 10.63
C ARG A 110 -2.78 -3.30 10.89
N VAL A 111 -1.94 -4.30 10.66
CA VAL A 111 -2.31 -5.71 10.76
C VAL A 111 -1.31 -6.40 11.66
N GLN A 112 -1.80 -7.30 12.53
CA GLN A 112 -0.94 -8.21 13.28
C GLN A 112 -0.74 -9.45 12.41
N PRO A 113 0.43 -9.62 11.75
CA PRO A 113 0.60 -10.72 10.82
C PRO A 113 0.69 -12.06 11.54
N GLU A 114 0.17 -13.11 10.90
CA GLU A 114 0.24 -14.46 11.43
C GLU A 114 1.56 -15.14 11.08
N ASP A 115 2.12 -14.81 9.91
CA ASP A 115 3.36 -15.42 9.42
C ASP A 115 4.11 -14.42 8.53
N TRP A 116 4.70 -13.42 9.16
CA TRP A 116 5.44 -12.39 8.42
C TRP A 116 6.59 -12.99 7.60
N ASP A 117 7.40 -13.86 8.20
CA ASP A 117 8.57 -14.40 7.52
C ASP A 117 8.20 -15.19 6.26
N GLY A 118 7.15 -16.00 6.35
CA GLY A 118 6.70 -16.80 5.21
C GLY A 118 6.05 -15.94 4.13
N GLU A 119 5.18 -15.01 4.54
CA GLU A 119 4.41 -14.24 3.57
C GLU A 119 5.20 -13.08 2.96
N SER A 120 6.23 -12.58 3.64
CA SER A 120 7.07 -11.51 3.08
C SER A 120 8.12 -12.02 2.10
N ALA A 121 8.31 -13.34 2.01
CA ALA A 121 9.37 -13.93 1.19
C ALA A 121 9.26 -13.59 -0.30
N ASP A 122 8.06 -13.37 -0.80
CA ASP A 122 7.83 -13.03 -2.20
C ASP A 122 7.57 -11.53 -2.43
N LEU A 123 7.73 -10.71 -1.40
CA LEU A 123 7.69 -9.26 -1.55
C LEU A 123 9.08 -8.75 -1.87
N VAL A 124 9.17 -7.59 -2.49
CA VAL A 124 10.46 -6.97 -2.83
C VAL A 124 10.67 -5.73 -1.97
N THR A 125 11.94 -5.47 -1.62
CA THR A 125 12.31 -4.33 -0.78
C THR A 125 13.68 -3.82 -1.16
N GLY A 126 14.07 -2.64 -0.66
CA GLY A 126 15.37 -2.05 -0.94
C GLY A 126 15.55 -1.75 -2.42
N GLU A 127 16.77 -1.90 -2.90
CA GLU A 127 17.09 -1.69 -4.31
C GLU A 127 16.31 -2.63 -5.22
N ALA A 128 16.09 -3.89 -4.78
CA ALA A 128 15.32 -4.86 -5.56
C ALA A 128 13.87 -4.40 -5.73
N GLY A 129 13.30 -3.75 -4.73
CA GLY A 129 11.97 -3.19 -4.81
C GLY A 129 11.88 -2.05 -5.82
N VAL A 130 12.87 -1.16 -5.79
CA VAL A 130 12.95 -0.04 -6.74
C VAL A 130 13.09 -0.57 -8.16
N GLU A 131 13.99 -1.53 -8.38
CA GLU A 131 14.20 -2.13 -9.71
C GLU A 131 12.95 -2.85 -10.23
N ALA A 132 12.26 -3.58 -9.36
CA ALA A 132 11.04 -4.30 -9.74
C ALA A 132 9.96 -3.31 -10.18
N TYR A 133 9.81 -2.21 -9.46
CA TYR A 133 8.85 -1.17 -9.85
C TYR A 133 9.25 -0.50 -11.16
N GLN A 134 10.55 -0.23 -11.35
CA GLN A 134 11.01 0.37 -12.60
C GLN A 134 10.66 -0.51 -13.80
N LYS A 135 10.95 -1.81 -13.69
CA LYS A 135 10.64 -2.75 -14.78
C LYS A 135 9.14 -2.83 -15.05
N PHE A 136 8.34 -2.87 -13.98
CA PHE A 136 6.89 -2.91 -14.10
C PHE A 136 6.37 -1.65 -14.79
N MET A 137 6.81 -0.48 -14.36
CA MET A 137 6.37 0.79 -14.92
C MET A 137 6.78 0.95 -16.38
N GLU A 138 7.99 0.52 -16.73
CA GLU A 138 8.45 0.56 -18.11
C GLU A 138 7.64 -0.36 -19.01
N ALA A 139 7.34 -1.58 -18.53
CA ALA A 139 6.57 -2.55 -19.28
C ALA A 139 5.12 -2.09 -19.49
N GLU A 140 4.54 -1.38 -18.52
CA GLU A 140 3.14 -0.95 -18.56
C GLU A 140 2.98 0.49 -19.06
N GLY A 141 4.08 1.19 -19.32
CA GLY A 141 4.02 2.58 -19.77
C GLY A 141 3.51 3.56 -18.72
N ILE A 142 3.80 3.30 -17.45
CA ILE A 142 3.32 4.09 -16.32
C ILE A 142 4.38 5.10 -15.89
N SER A 143 3.93 6.30 -15.51
CA SER A 143 4.81 7.38 -15.06
C SER A 143 4.00 8.33 -14.16
N CYS A 144 4.68 8.95 -13.19
CA CYS A 144 4.12 10.03 -12.38
C CYS A 144 4.46 11.41 -12.97
N GLU A 145 5.10 11.43 -14.09
CA GLU A 145 5.48 12.67 -14.76
C GLU A 145 4.41 13.16 -15.72
#